data_846ee9c8a313f15a12438eac077dba99
#
_entry.id   846ee9c8a313f15a12438eac077dba99
#
_cell.length_a   1.000
_cell.length_b   1.000
_cell.length_c   1.000
_cell.angle_alpha   90.00
_cell.angle_beta   90.00
_cell.angle_gamma   90.00
#
_symmetry.space_group_name_H-M   'P 1'
#
loop_
_entity.id
_entity.type
_entity.pdbx_description
1 polymer ?
#
loop_
_entity_poly.entity_id
_entity_poly.type
_entity_poly.pdbx_seq_one_letter_code
_entity_poly.pdbx_strand_id
1 'polypeptide(L)'
;MKKLIFIIAAVALIASPAMAVDWAFYGSARIQTGYFDDDNGDGGVNPNFSAANNGGGVGFPIATPNGNKNSDNTFDYSGLDATSRIGARVKGDPIQGRFEIRPDSGGSWRLLFGQWKINSGFRLRIGKDWTPLTYFYSGQQVNDAGMAGPDGAGGVTLFRQKMIQAIIGEGQNFVVAIHQGNALSEGAGDVDITIPVIQANYHFPGDSFFFDVGGAYWTYEVEGDGTAASPDDDVSAYVVAGGGGFNFGPAYIKANGWMGMNVSELGMFTNGLFYDSTPTPTNGGNYKDTDSFGVLGVVGFRFTDQMAVEGGVGYETHDPDAAGAEEDETMAFYAHFNYTAAPGVSIIPEIGYIDYQDDATGTDAGERTYFSVKWQIDF
;
A
#
# COMPACT_ATOMS: atom_id res chain seq x y z
N MET A 1 -5.00 -11.65 -27.53
CA MET A 1 -5.84 -11.44 -26.35
C MET A 1 -7.12 -12.26 -26.35
N LYS A 2 -7.98 -12.25 -27.38
CA LYS A 2 -9.21 -13.07 -27.42
C LYS A 2 -8.98 -14.57 -27.25
N LYS A 3 -7.87 -15.12 -27.75
CA LYS A 3 -7.51 -16.56 -27.60
C LYS A 3 -7.11 -16.96 -26.17
N LEU A 4 -6.55 -16.03 -25.38
CA LEU A 4 -6.14 -16.30 -23.99
C LEU A 4 -7.35 -16.40 -23.06
N ILE A 5 -8.36 -15.56 -23.26
CA ILE A 5 -9.61 -15.58 -22.49
C ILE A 5 -10.39 -16.90 -22.74
N PHE A 6 -10.39 -17.38 -23.99
CA PHE A 6 -11.01 -18.67 -24.32
C PHE A 6 -10.27 -19.87 -23.71
N ILE A 7 -8.95 -19.81 -23.60
CA ILE A 7 -8.15 -20.87 -22.97
C ILE A 7 -8.41 -20.92 -21.46
N ILE A 8 -8.48 -19.77 -20.78
CA ILE A 8 -8.78 -19.71 -19.35
C ILE A 8 -10.21 -20.21 -19.09
N ALA A 9 -11.20 -19.82 -19.90
CA ALA A 9 -12.56 -20.33 -19.79
C ALA A 9 -12.67 -21.82 -20.10
N ALA A 10 -11.92 -22.34 -21.08
CA ALA A 10 -11.91 -23.75 -21.42
C ALA A 10 -11.22 -24.62 -20.36
N VAL A 11 -10.14 -24.14 -19.74
CA VAL A 11 -9.46 -24.84 -18.64
C VAL A 11 -10.33 -24.86 -17.39
N ALA A 12 -11.11 -23.83 -17.11
CA ALA A 12 -12.06 -23.81 -16.02
C ALA A 12 -13.22 -24.82 -16.22
N LEU A 13 -13.58 -25.13 -17.46
CA LEU A 13 -14.64 -26.11 -17.79
C LEU A 13 -14.15 -27.56 -17.80
N ILE A 14 -12.83 -27.81 -17.91
CA ILE A 14 -12.25 -29.15 -17.95
C ILE A 14 -11.78 -29.61 -16.56
N ALA A 15 -11.67 -28.71 -15.60
CA ALA A 15 -11.22 -29.02 -14.25
C ALA A 15 -12.26 -29.82 -13.47
N SER A 16 -12.21 -31.13 -13.69
CA SER A 16 -12.60 -32.23 -12.80
C SER A 16 -13.97 -32.22 -12.09
N PRO A 17 -14.77 -33.27 -12.28
CA PRO A 17 -16.10 -33.42 -11.66
C PRO A 17 -16.09 -33.84 -10.18
N ALA A 18 -14.97 -33.71 -9.46
CA ALA A 18 -14.84 -34.29 -8.12
C ALA A 18 -14.84 -33.24 -6.96
N MET A 19 -14.82 -31.95 -7.25
CA MET A 19 -14.91 -30.92 -6.20
C MET A 19 -16.09 -30.02 -6.50
N ALA A 20 -17.07 -30.00 -5.63
CA ALA A 20 -18.10 -28.96 -5.65
C ALA A 20 -17.40 -27.61 -5.31
N VAL A 21 -17.04 -26.87 -6.32
CA VAL A 21 -16.33 -25.60 -6.20
C VAL A 21 -17.29 -24.49 -6.60
N ASP A 22 -17.59 -23.61 -5.66
CA ASP A 22 -18.43 -22.44 -5.92
C ASP A 22 -17.55 -21.28 -6.48
N TRP A 23 -17.96 -20.76 -7.62
CA TRP A 23 -17.35 -19.58 -8.24
C TRP A 23 -18.25 -18.36 -8.03
N ALA A 24 -17.66 -17.27 -7.54
CA ALA A 24 -18.30 -15.97 -7.43
C ALA A 24 -17.46 -14.94 -8.20
N PHE A 25 -17.97 -14.50 -9.35
CA PHE A 25 -17.39 -13.38 -10.09
C PHE A 25 -17.84 -12.07 -9.44
N TYR A 26 -16.98 -11.07 -9.51
CA TYR A 26 -17.27 -9.73 -9.01
C TYR A 26 -16.45 -8.70 -9.77
N GLY A 27 -16.87 -7.45 -9.70
CA GLY A 27 -16.14 -6.32 -10.23
C GLY A 27 -16.38 -5.05 -9.42
N SER A 28 -15.55 -4.06 -9.64
CA SER A 28 -15.69 -2.72 -9.10
C SER A 28 -15.17 -1.74 -10.13
N ALA A 29 -16.04 -0.90 -10.65
CA ALA A 29 -15.67 0.22 -11.51
C ALA A 29 -15.63 1.48 -10.64
N ARG A 30 -14.49 2.17 -10.66
CA ARG A 30 -14.21 3.34 -9.83
C ARG A 30 -13.63 4.44 -10.66
N ILE A 31 -14.10 5.66 -10.43
CA ILE A 31 -13.60 6.88 -11.04
C ILE A 31 -13.48 7.92 -9.94
N GLN A 32 -12.45 8.73 -9.98
CA GLN A 32 -12.26 9.87 -9.10
C GLN A 32 -12.30 11.15 -9.94
N THR A 33 -12.97 12.16 -9.42
CA THR A 33 -12.99 13.52 -9.98
C THR A 33 -12.68 14.49 -8.85
N GLY A 34 -11.92 15.54 -9.12
CA GLY A 34 -11.56 16.47 -8.07
C GLY A 34 -10.89 17.75 -8.54
N TYR A 35 -10.69 18.64 -7.60
CA TYR A 35 -9.84 19.81 -7.72
C TYR A 35 -8.66 19.61 -6.78
N PHE A 36 -7.47 19.87 -7.31
CA PHE A 36 -6.21 19.80 -6.59
C PHE A 36 -5.53 21.16 -6.72
N ASP A 37 -5.06 21.66 -5.61
CA ASP A 37 -4.28 22.89 -5.48
C ASP A 37 -2.94 22.52 -4.86
N ASP A 38 -1.90 22.56 -5.68
CA ASP A 38 -0.57 22.09 -5.33
C ASP A 38 0.39 23.28 -5.26
N ASP A 39 0.95 23.55 -4.08
CA ASP A 39 2.12 24.38 -3.91
C ASP A 39 3.38 23.48 -3.92
N ASN A 40 4.29 23.75 -4.83
CA ASN A 40 5.47 22.90 -5.02
C ASN A 40 6.69 23.34 -4.17
N GLY A 41 6.50 24.18 -3.17
CA GLY A 41 7.56 24.66 -2.30
C GLY A 41 8.72 25.38 -3.02
N ASP A 42 9.80 25.61 -2.31
CA ASP A 42 10.97 26.34 -2.82
C ASP A 42 11.85 25.51 -3.78
N GLY A 43 11.82 24.18 -3.70
CA GLY A 43 12.59 23.25 -4.53
C GLY A 43 12.13 23.16 -5.98
N GLY A 44 10.95 23.64 -6.29
CA GLY A 44 10.39 23.79 -7.64
C GLY A 44 10.13 22.50 -8.42
N VAL A 45 10.32 21.33 -7.84
CA VAL A 45 9.89 20.03 -8.36
C VAL A 45 9.64 19.11 -7.17
N ASN A 46 8.42 19.09 -6.65
CA ASN A 46 8.08 18.01 -5.73
C ASN A 46 8.09 16.69 -6.53
N PRO A 47 8.97 15.74 -6.24
CA PRO A 47 9.03 14.46 -6.94
C PRO A 47 7.71 13.68 -6.81
N ASN A 48 6.92 13.96 -5.78
CA ASN A 48 5.59 13.37 -5.57
C ASN A 48 4.56 13.85 -6.59
N PHE A 49 4.74 15.04 -7.17
CA PHE A 49 3.88 15.59 -8.22
C PHE A 49 4.45 15.41 -9.63
N SER A 50 5.71 14.96 -9.76
CA SER A 50 6.31 14.83 -11.09
C SER A 50 5.79 13.59 -11.82
N ALA A 51 5.35 13.79 -13.05
CA ALA A 51 4.98 12.73 -13.99
C ALA A 51 6.14 11.76 -14.37
N ALA A 52 7.31 11.91 -13.76
CA ALA A 52 8.52 11.18 -14.10
C ALA A 52 8.59 9.77 -13.52
N ASN A 53 7.72 9.40 -12.59
CA ASN A 53 7.68 8.03 -12.06
C ASN A 53 6.96 7.06 -13.01
N ASN A 54 7.44 6.96 -14.24
CA ASN A 54 7.03 5.95 -15.24
C ASN A 54 7.44 4.51 -14.86
N GLY A 55 7.92 4.29 -13.66
CA GLY A 55 8.37 2.99 -13.16
C GLY A 55 7.30 2.26 -12.35
N GLY A 56 6.15 1.92 -12.94
CA GLY A 56 5.26 0.88 -12.39
C GLY A 56 4.58 1.17 -11.04
N GLY A 57 4.76 2.33 -10.46
CA GLY A 57 4.05 2.79 -9.28
C GLY A 57 2.58 3.10 -9.60
N VAL A 58 1.70 2.86 -8.67
CA VAL A 58 0.26 3.19 -8.76
C VAL A 58 -0.01 4.69 -8.57
N GLY A 59 0.98 5.55 -8.80
CA GLY A 59 0.81 6.99 -8.83
C GLY A 59 -0.12 7.35 -9.99
N PHE A 60 -1.14 8.15 -9.75
CA PHE A 60 -1.78 8.86 -10.83
C PHE A 60 -0.74 9.84 -11.40
N PRO A 61 -0.45 9.79 -12.69
CA PRO A 61 0.11 10.95 -13.29
C PRO A 61 -0.99 12.01 -13.18
N ILE A 62 -0.92 12.89 -12.20
CA ILE A 62 -1.49 14.20 -12.42
C ILE A 62 -0.59 14.75 -13.51
N ALA A 63 -1.03 14.52 -14.74
CA ALA A 63 -0.41 15.16 -15.88
C ALA A 63 -0.70 16.65 -15.67
N THR A 64 0.25 17.35 -15.04
CA THR A 64 0.31 18.79 -15.24
C THR A 64 0.52 18.97 -16.73
N PRO A 65 -0.44 19.51 -17.48
CA PRO A 65 -0.43 19.48 -18.93
C PRO A 65 0.78 20.14 -19.57
N ASN A 66 1.70 20.76 -18.85
CA ASN A 66 2.81 21.50 -19.40
C ASN A 66 4.11 21.54 -18.59
N GLY A 67 4.33 20.70 -17.60
CA GLY A 67 5.55 20.79 -16.78
C GLY A 67 5.69 22.13 -16.06
N ASN A 68 4.60 22.80 -15.80
CA ASN A 68 4.58 24.05 -15.07
C ASN A 68 4.59 23.78 -13.58
N LYS A 69 5.48 24.43 -12.90
CA LYS A 69 5.89 24.27 -11.53
C LYS A 69 4.87 24.77 -10.49
N ASN A 70 3.73 25.26 -10.87
CA ASN A 70 2.63 25.68 -10.01
C ASN A 70 1.33 25.43 -10.77
N SER A 71 0.63 24.36 -10.45
CA SER A 71 -0.69 24.10 -11.00
C SER A 71 -1.75 24.63 -10.03
N ASP A 72 -1.92 25.93 -9.98
CA ASP A 72 -3.04 26.54 -9.27
C ASP A 72 -4.34 25.95 -9.81
N ASN A 73 -5.11 25.25 -8.97
CA ASN A 73 -6.48 24.82 -9.22
C ASN A 73 -6.71 23.97 -10.46
N THR A 74 -6.16 22.78 -10.49
CA THR A 74 -6.39 21.81 -11.58
C THR A 74 -7.62 20.94 -11.31
N PHE A 75 -8.60 20.95 -12.24
CA PHE A 75 -9.63 19.91 -12.26
C PHE A 75 -9.04 18.65 -12.88
N ASP A 76 -9.04 17.57 -12.12
CA ASP A 76 -8.62 16.26 -12.60
C ASP A 76 -9.81 15.30 -12.73
N TYR A 77 -9.73 14.48 -13.77
CA TYR A 77 -10.58 13.34 -14.01
C TYR A 77 -9.69 12.12 -14.17
N SER A 78 -9.56 11.36 -13.09
CA SER A 78 -8.88 10.07 -13.22
C SER A 78 -9.70 9.17 -14.15
N GLY A 79 -9.06 8.52 -15.07
CA GLY A 79 -9.66 7.43 -15.83
C GLY A 79 -10.24 6.37 -14.89
N LEU A 80 -10.18 5.10 -15.23
CA LEU A 80 -10.49 4.05 -14.26
C LEU A 80 -9.44 4.11 -13.14
N ASP A 81 -9.93 4.34 -11.91
CA ASP A 81 -9.11 4.31 -10.71
C ASP A 81 -8.29 3.02 -10.61
N ALA A 82 -7.05 3.14 -10.09
CA ALA A 82 -6.08 2.05 -9.93
C ALA A 82 -6.61 0.84 -9.15
N THR A 83 -7.65 1.03 -8.38
CA THR A 83 -8.29 0.00 -7.59
C THR A 83 -9.55 -0.56 -8.23
N SER A 84 -9.94 -0.07 -9.41
CA SER A 84 -10.91 -0.75 -10.26
C SER A 84 -10.45 -2.17 -10.55
N ARG A 85 -11.38 -3.12 -10.50
CA ARG A 85 -11.01 -4.55 -10.56
C ARG A 85 -12.10 -5.42 -11.16
N ILE A 86 -11.67 -6.52 -11.73
CA ILE A 86 -12.51 -7.65 -12.09
C ILE A 86 -11.85 -8.90 -11.49
N GLY A 87 -12.61 -9.78 -10.88
CA GLY A 87 -12.04 -10.96 -10.24
C GLY A 87 -13.06 -12.07 -10.03
N ALA A 88 -12.55 -13.15 -9.45
CA ALA A 88 -13.39 -14.23 -8.95
C ALA A 88 -12.81 -14.80 -7.65
N ARG A 89 -13.72 -15.30 -6.82
CA ARG A 89 -13.42 -16.13 -5.66
C ARG A 89 -13.84 -17.55 -5.96
N VAL A 90 -12.98 -18.47 -5.56
CA VAL A 90 -13.21 -19.90 -5.67
C VAL A 90 -13.31 -20.46 -4.26
N LYS A 91 -14.44 -21.03 -3.90
CA LYS A 91 -14.66 -21.67 -2.60
C LYS A 91 -14.81 -23.18 -2.80
N GLY A 92 -13.93 -23.92 -2.19
CA GLY A 92 -13.96 -25.38 -2.12
C GLY A 92 -13.41 -25.85 -0.77
N ASP A 93 -13.51 -27.11 -0.49
CA ASP A 93 -12.89 -27.74 0.65
C ASP A 93 -12.07 -28.95 0.15
N PRO A 94 -10.76 -29.02 0.37
CA PRO A 94 -9.95 -28.15 1.23
C PRO A 94 -9.28 -26.96 0.49
N ILE A 95 -9.54 -26.72 -0.80
CA ILE A 95 -8.87 -25.72 -1.62
C ILE A 95 -9.78 -24.52 -1.87
N GLN A 96 -9.22 -23.32 -1.69
CA GLN A 96 -9.85 -22.05 -2.01
C GLN A 96 -8.90 -21.21 -2.86
N GLY A 97 -9.42 -20.17 -3.52
CA GLY A 97 -8.58 -19.27 -4.29
C GLY A 97 -9.26 -17.96 -4.61
N ARG A 98 -8.47 -17.02 -5.09
CA ARG A 98 -8.96 -15.72 -5.55
C ARG A 98 -8.03 -15.17 -6.62
N PHE A 99 -8.62 -14.51 -7.61
CA PHE A 99 -7.85 -13.65 -8.50
C PHE A 99 -8.54 -12.29 -8.67
N GLU A 100 -7.73 -11.27 -8.88
CA GLU A 100 -8.16 -9.93 -9.29
C GLU A 100 -7.23 -9.38 -10.35
N ILE A 101 -7.80 -8.74 -11.36
CA ILE A 101 -7.08 -8.05 -12.44
C ILE A 101 -7.48 -6.56 -12.38
N ARG A 102 -6.50 -5.69 -12.55
CA ARG A 102 -6.69 -4.26 -12.79
C ARG A 102 -6.88 -4.05 -14.31
N PRO A 103 -8.04 -3.56 -14.77
CA PRO A 103 -8.35 -3.53 -16.20
C PRO A 103 -7.65 -2.41 -16.98
N ASP A 104 -7.26 -1.33 -16.33
CA ASP A 104 -6.71 -0.11 -16.94
C ASP A 104 -5.22 -0.18 -17.32
N SER A 105 -4.42 -0.97 -16.62
CA SER A 105 -2.96 -1.06 -16.81
C SER A 105 -2.52 -2.30 -17.59
N GLY A 106 -3.19 -2.59 -18.70
CA GLY A 106 -2.85 -3.77 -19.51
C GLY A 106 -3.17 -5.10 -18.86
N GLY A 107 -3.96 -5.12 -17.77
CA GLY A 107 -4.40 -6.33 -17.09
C GLY A 107 -3.41 -6.80 -16.01
N SER A 108 -2.85 -5.91 -15.22
CA SER A 108 -1.96 -6.30 -14.13
C SER A 108 -2.69 -7.08 -13.04
N TRP A 109 -2.03 -8.12 -12.53
CA TRP A 109 -2.57 -8.94 -11.44
C TRP A 109 -2.50 -8.20 -10.11
N ARG A 110 -3.67 -7.91 -9.54
CA ARG A 110 -3.78 -7.39 -8.17
C ARG A 110 -3.64 -8.52 -7.16
N LEU A 111 -4.43 -9.59 -7.34
CA LEU A 111 -4.40 -10.79 -6.52
C LEU A 111 -4.35 -12.03 -7.43
N LEU A 112 -3.63 -13.04 -7.00
CA LEU A 112 -3.66 -14.38 -7.58
C LEU A 112 -3.10 -15.35 -6.56
N PHE A 113 -3.95 -16.05 -5.82
CA PHE A 113 -3.51 -17.01 -4.83
C PHE A 113 -4.40 -18.24 -4.75
N GLY A 114 -3.79 -19.34 -4.33
CA GLY A 114 -4.45 -20.54 -3.84
C GLY A 114 -4.22 -20.71 -2.35
N GLN A 115 -5.21 -21.23 -1.64
CA GLN A 115 -5.15 -21.54 -0.22
C GLN A 115 -5.59 -22.96 0.04
N TRP A 116 -4.76 -23.71 0.77
CA TRP A 116 -5.05 -25.05 1.23
C TRP A 116 -5.36 -25.06 2.71
N LYS A 117 -6.56 -25.51 3.07
CA LYS A 117 -6.99 -25.75 4.45
C LYS A 117 -6.50 -27.14 4.87
N ILE A 118 -5.43 -27.17 5.64
CA ILE A 118 -4.84 -28.42 6.13
C ILE A 118 -5.70 -28.98 7.28
N ASN A 119 -6.18 -28.09 8.16
CA ASN A 119 -7.16 -28.40 9.20
C ASN A 119 -7.91 -27.12 9.63
N SER A 120 -8.74 -27.16 10.67
CA SER A 120 -9.51 -25.99 11.12
C SER A 120 -8.64 -24.84 11.61
N GLY A 121 -7.47 -25.13 12.18
CA GLY A 121 -6.58 -24.12 12.76
C GLY A 121 -5.38 -23.77 11.91
N PHE A 122 -5.17 -24.41 10.75
CA PHE A 122 -3.98 -24.15 9.93
C PHE A 122 -4.29 -24.18 8.43
N ARG A 123 -3.85 -23.12 7.75
CA ARG A 123 -3.98 -22.95 6.29
C ARG A 123 -2.65 -22.50 5.70
N LEU A 124 -2.34 -22.99 4.51
CA LEU A 124 -1.22 -22.56 3.69
C LEU A 124 -1.76 -21.77 2.50
N ARG A 125 -1.27 -20.55 2.29
CA ARG A 125 -1.61 -19.73 1.12
C ARG A 125 -0.37 -19.46 0.30
N ILE A 126 -0.49 -19.56 -1.02
CA ILE A 126 0.61 -19.35 -1.96
C ILE A 126 0.12 -18.45 -3.08
N GLY A 127 0.88 -17.41 -3.42
CA GLY A 127 0.60 -16.50 -4.52
C GLY A 127 0.68 -15.03 -4.14
N LYS A 128 0.11 -14.16 -4.98
CA LYS A 128 0.08 -12.72 -4.76
C LYS A 128 -1.17 -12.35 -3.96
N ASP A 129 -0.98 -11.79 -2.79
CA ASP A 129 -2.03 -11.31 -1.89
C ASP A 129 -1.52 -10.14 -1.04
N TRP A 130 -2.40 -9.52 -0.27
CA TRP A 130 -2.02 -8.56 0.76
C TRP A 130 -1.11 -9.21 1.80
N THR A 131 -0.08 -8.47 2.18
CA THR A 131 0.84 -8.93 3.22
C THR A 131 0.18 -8.90 4.60
N PRO A 132 0.66 -9.69 5.57
CA PRO A 132 0.16 -9.64 6.94
C PRO A 132 0.25 -8.26 7.60
N LEU A 133 1.27 -7.47 7.25
CA LEU A 133 1.45 -6.08 7.69
C LEU A 133 0.79 -5.10 6.72
N THR A 134 -0.51 -5.24 6.52
CA THR A 134 -1.32 -4.26 5.79
C THR A 134 -2.58 -3.99 6.60
N TYR A 135 -2.62 -2.82 7.26
CA TYR A 135 -3.71 -2.41 8.13
C TYR A 135 -4.64 -1.46 7.37
N PHE A 136 -5.86 -1.90 7.10
CA PHE A 136 -6.87 -1.09 6.42
C PHE A 136 -7.66 -0.25 7.44
N TYR A 137 -6.99 0.67 8.10
CA TYR A 137 -7.64 1.47 9.15
C TYR A 137 -8.28 2.75 8.62
N SER A 138 -7.66 3.38 7.63
CA SER A 138 -8.17 4.58 6.97
C SER A 138 -9.04 4.22 5.76
N GLY A 139 -10.09 4.99 5.57
CA GLY A 139 -10.93 4.96 4.38
C GLY A 139 -10.71 6.15 3.45
N GLN A 140 -9.58 6.86 3.54
CA GLN A 140 -9.22 7.94 2.63
C GLN A 140 -9.38 7.50 1.18
N GLN A 141 -9.98 8.33 0.34
CA GLN A 141 -10.38 7.97 -1.01
C GLN A 141 -9.41 8.42 -2.09
N VAL A 142 -8.68 9.49 -1.85
CA VAL A 142 -7.62 9.93 -2.76
C VAL A 142 -6.67 8.76 -3.01
N ASN A 143 -6.41 8.46 -4.30
CA ASN A 143 -5.65 7.31 -4.76
C ASN A 143 -6.11 5.94 -4.25
N ASP A 144 -7.27 5.85 -3.57
CA ASP A 144 -7.90 4.62 -3.04
C ASP A 144 -6.93 3.74 -2.21
N ALA A 145 -5.90 4.34 -1.63
CA ALA A 145 -4.88 3.65 -0.88
C ALA A 145 -4.95 3.91 0.64
N GLY A 146 -5.84 4.77 1.06
CA GLY A 146 -5.88 5.25 2.43
C GLY A 146 -4.65 6.10 2.77
N MET A 147 -4.43 6.41 4.04
CA MET A 147 -3.20 7.07 4.50
C MET A 147 -1.98 6.13 4.53
N ALA A 148 -1.99 5.09 3.76
CA ALA A 148 -0.85 4.21 3.50
C ALA A 148 -0.52 4.21 2.01
N GLY A 149 -1.00 5.20 1.27
CA GLY A 149 -0.81 5.34 -0.17
C GLY A 149 -0.05 6.59 -0.55
N PRO A 150 0.12 6.84 -1.85
CA PRO A 150 0.97 7.91 -2.39
C PRO A 150 0.64 9.32 -1.93
N ASP A 151 -0.56 9.55 -1.41
CA ASP A 151 -1.00 10.88 -0.94
C ASP A 151 -1.41 10.84 0.55
N GLY A 152 -0.86 9.91 1.32
CA GLY A 152 -1.14 9.79 2.73
C GLY A 152 0.11 9.50 3.54
N ALA A 153 0.00 9.57 4.86
CA ALA A 153 1.09 9.37 5.78
C ALA A 153 0.69 8.49 6.96
N GLY A 154 1.64 7.78 7.55
CA GLY A 154 1.53 7.10 8.83
C GLY A 154 0.79 5.76 8.85
N GLY A 155 0.26 5.29 7.72
CA GLY A 155 -0.38 3.99 7.64
C GLY A 155 0.62 2.83 7.58
N VAL A 156 0.15 1.61 7.85
CA VAL A 156 0.96 0.39 7.78
C VAL A 156 0.57 -0.42 6.56
N THR A 157 1.45 -0.50 5.56
CA THR A 157 1.24 -1.40 4.43
C THR A 157 2.53 -1.81 3.74
N LEU A 158 2.78 -3.12 3.67
CA LEU A 158 3.79 -3.72 2.80
C LEU A 158 3.17 -4.20 1.49
N PHE A 159 1.99 -3.70 1.16
CA PHE A 159 1.27 -3.93 -0.08
C PHE A 159 0.96 -5.41 -0.39
N ARG A 160 0.88 -5.72 -1.66
CA ARG A 160 0.56 -7.05 -2.20
C ARG A 160 1.82 -7.68 -2.76
N GLN A 161 2.29 -8.72 -2.10
CA GLN A 161 3.52 -9.44 -2.45
C GLN A 161 3.22 -10.85 -2.98
N LYS A 162 4.16 -11.39 -3.74
CA LYS A 162 4.19 -12.81 -4.11
C LYS A 162 4.82 -13.56 -2.94
N MET A 163 4.04 -14.37 -2.22
CA MET A 163 4.47 -14.92 -0.94
C MET A 163 3.93 -16.32 -0.67
N ILE A 164 4.52 -16.94 0.33
CA ILE A 164 4.00 -18.14 0.99
C ILE A 164 3.58 -17.71 2.39
N GLN A 165 2.34 -17.98 2.78
CA GLN A 165 1.79 -17.62 4.08
C GLN A 165 1.36 -18.87 4.85
N ALA A 166 1.78 -18.97 6.10
CA ALA A 166 1.22 -19.87 7.11
C ALA A 166 0.20 -19.07 7.93
N ILE A 167 -1.07 -19.49 7.87
CA ILE A 167 -2.19 -18.82 8.56
C ILE A 167 -2.66 -19.73 9.67
N ILE A 168 -2.55 -19.28 10.92
CA ILE A 168 -2.80 -20.03 12.14
C ILE A 168 -4.00 -19.42 12.88
N GLY A 169 -4.86 -20.27 13.39
CA GLY A 169 -6.10 -19.91 14.04
C GLY A 169 -7.30 -19.83 13.09
N GLU A 170 -8.49 -20.08 13.61
CA GLU A 170 -9.74 -20.11 12.83
C GLU A 170 -10.09 -18.73 12.27
N GLY A 171 -9.82 -17.66 13.03
CA GLY A 171 -10.04 -16.26 12.66
C GLY A 171 -8.90 -15.61 11.87
N GLN A 172 -7.89 -16.37 11.41
CA GLN A 172 -6.65 -15.82 10.82
C GLN A 172 -5.84 -14.97 11.82
N ASN A 173 -5.82 -15.41 13.06
CA ASN A 173 -5.29 -14.63 14.18
C ASN A 173 -3.78 -14.43 14.11
N PHE A 174 -3.04 -15.40 13.59
CA PHE A 174 -1.60 -15.28 13.43
C PHE A 174 -1.20 -15.69 12.01
N VAL A 175 -0.49 -14.81 11.32
CA VAL A 175 -0.02 -15.04 9.96
C VAL A 175 1.48 -14.82 9.92
N VAL A 176 2.21 -15.79 9.37
CA VAL A 176 3.62 -15.65 9.02
C VAL A 176 3.73 -15.75 7.51
N ALA A 177 4.51 -14.87 6.90
CA ALA A 177 4.74 -14.87 5.47
C ALA A 177 6.23 -14.72 5.14
N ILE A 178 6.61 -15.29 4.01
CA ILE A 178 7.91 -15.06 3.38
C ILE A 178 7.71 -14.59 1.94
N HIS A 179 8.50 -13.60 1.53
CA HIS A 179 8.49 -13.06 0.17
C HIS A 179 9.84 -12.49 -0.23
N GLN A 180 9.99 -12.10 -1.48
CA GLN A 180 11.18 -11.38 -1.95
C GLN A 180 11.09 -9.92 -1.53
N GLY A 181 12.18 -9.32 -1.08
CA GLY A 181 12.32 -7.90 -0.81
C GLY A 181 12.62 -7.09 -2.08
N ASN A 182 12.71 -5.78 -1.90
CA ASN A 182 13.06 -4.82 -2.95
C ASN A 182 14.54 -4.41 -2.78
N ALA A 183 15.48 -5.33 -2.99
CA ALA A 183 16.90 -4.99 -2.88
C ALA A 183 17.26 -3.82 -3.80
N LEU A 184 18.15 -2.96 -3.32
CA LEU A 184 18.70 -1.85 -4.08
C LEU A 184 19.17 -2.32 -5.46
N SER A 185 18.62 -1.73 -6.52
CA SER A 185 18.87 -2.16 -7.89
C SER A 185 19.69 -1.17 -8.72
N GLU A 186 19.87 0.06 -8.25
CA GLU A 186 20.52 1.12 -9.02
C GLU A 186 21.87 1.50 -8.45
N GLY A 187 22.94 1.23 -9.22
CA GLY A 187 24.31 1.60 -8.90
C GLY A 187 25.02 0.74 -7.87
N ALA A 188 24.32 -0.24 -7.31
CA ALA A 188 24.90 -1.27 -6.48
C ALA A 188 25.65 -2.31 -7.34
N GLY A 189 26.64 -2.97 -6.78
CA GLY A 189 27.20 -4.20 -7.33
C GLY A 189 26.17 -5.34 -7.38
N ASP A 190 26.63 -6.57 -7.53
CA ASP A 190 25.74 -7.71 -7.40
C ASP A 190 25.17 -7.77 -5.97
N VAL A 191 23.94 -8.27 -5.84
CA VAL A 191 23.26 -8.39 -4.55
C VAL A 191 23.09 -9.86 -4.19
N ASP A 192 23.66 -10.25 -3.04
CA ASP A 192 23.54 -11.60 -2.50
C ASP A 192 22.41 -11.69 -1.47
N ILE A 193 21.32 -12.41 -1.82
CA ILE A 193 20.16 -12.61 -0.98
C ILE A 193 20.21 -14.01 -0.37
N THR A 194 20.51 -14.10 0.91
CA THR A 194 20.60 -15.38 1.64
C THR A 194 19.26 -15.81 2.22
N ILE A 195 18.42 -14.87 2.67
CA ILE A 195 17.12 -15.15 3.28
C ILE A 195 16.03 -14.29 2.62
N PRO A 196 14.79 -14.79 2.50
CA PRO A 196 13.66 -13.95 2.08
C PRO A 196 13.28 -12.95 3.18
N VAL A 197 12.50 -11.93 2.84
CA VAL A 197 11.77 -11.14 3.84
C VAL A 197 10.89 -12.07 4.67
N ILE A 198 10.99 -11.98 5.98
CA ILE A 198 10.13 -12.69 6.93
C ILE A 198 9.24 -11.67 7.60
N GLN A 199 7.94 -11.86 7.58
CA GLN A 199 6.99 -11.02 8.29
C GLN A 199 5.96 -11.84 9.05
N ALA A 200 5.47 -11.28 10.15
CA ALA A 200 4.42 -11.88 10.96
C ALA A 200 3.48 -10.80 11.50
N ASN A 201 2.21 -11.15 11.62
CA ASN A 201 1.22 -10.33 12.30
C ASN A 201 0.28 -11.19 13.14
N TYR A 202 -0.08 -10.67 14.30
CA TYR A 202 -1.13 -11.22 15.15
C TYR A 202 -2.31 -10.24 15.18
N HIS A 203 -3.49 -10.73 14.83
CA HIS A 203 -4.75 -10.00 14.88
C HIS A 203 -5.63 -10.56 15.99
N PHE A 204 -6.06 -9.72 16.92
CA PHE A 204 -7.03 -10.07 17.95
C PHE A 204 -8.41 -9.50 17.59
N PRO A 205 -9.38 -10.33 17.23
CA PRO A 205 -10.74 -9.89 16.93
C PRO A 205 -11.60 -9.93 18.20
N GLY A 206 -11.78 -8.81 18.88
CA GLY A 206 -12.75 -8.69 19.97
C GLY A 206 -14.11 -8.22 19.48
N ASP A 207 -15.14 -8.27 20.33
CA ASP A 207 -16.51 -7.90 19.98
C ASP A 207 -16.66 -6.39 19.70
N SER A 208 -16.05 -5.56 20.53
CA SER A 208 -16.12 -4.09 20.43
C SER A 208 -14.78 -3.46 20.08
N PHE A 209 -13.70 -4.23 20.12
CA PHE A 209 -12.37 -3.76 19.82
C PHE A 209 -11.57 -4.84 19.08
N PHE A 210 -10.55 -4.42 18.39
CA PHE A 210 -9.54 -5.31 17.81
C PHE A 210 -8.18 -4.68 17.99
N PHE A 211 -7.13 -5.48 17.92
CA PHE A 211 -5.78 -4.98 17.80
C PHE A 211 -4.93 -5.87 16.87
N ASP A 212 -3.95 -5.25 16.26
CA ASP A 212 -2.92 -5.87 15.43
C ASP A 212 -1.56 -5.54 16.01
N VAL A 213 -0.65 -6.51 15.96
CA VAL A 213 0.76 -6.32 16.28
C VAL A 213 1.59 -7.23 15.40
N GLY A 214 2.63 -6.67 14.77
CA GLY A 214 3.46 -7.43 13.87
C GLY A 214 4.77 -6.76 13.54
N GLY A 215 5.54 -7.40 12.68
CA GLY A 215 6.83 -6.90 12.21
C GLY A 215 7.33 -7.67 11.00
N ALA A 216 8.34 -7.10 10.35
CA ALA A 216 9.07 -7.73 9.26
C ALA A 216 10.57 -7.49 9.45
N TYR A 217 11.36 -8.39 8.91
CA TYR A 217 12.82 -8.32 8.90
C TYR A 217 13.38 -8.91 7.61
N TRP A 218 14.46 -8.28 7.13
CA TRP A 218 15.25 -8.74 6.00
C TRP A 218 16.69 -8.29 6.12
N THR A 219 17.59 -9.04 5.47
CA THR A 219 19.00 -8.65 5.28
C THR A 219 19.53 -9.27 4.00
N TYR A 220 20.44 -8.54 3.35
CA TYR A 220 21.13 -8.96 2.15
C TYR A 220 22.51 -8.26 2.10
N GLU A 221 23.43 -8.79 1.31
CA GLU A 221 24.75 -8.23 1.08
C GLU A 221 24.79 -7.56 -0.30
N VAL A 222 25.40 -6.39 -0.36
CA VAL A 222 25.72 -5.70 -1.62
C VAL A 222 27.20 -5.91 -1.87
N GLU A 223 27.55 -6.64 -2.96
CA GLU A 223 28.93 -6.86 -3.34
C GLU A 223 29.57 -5.58 -3.87
N GLY A 224 30.70 -5.18 -3.30
CA GLY A 224 31.53 -4.10 -3.79
C GLY A 224 32.25 -4.48 -5.08
N ASP A 225 32.91 -3.51 -5.69
CA ASP A 225 33.73 -3.73 -6.88
C ASP A 225 35.14 -4.31 -6.59
N GLY A 226 35.40 -4.70 -5.33
CA GLY A 226 36.66 -5.22 -4.84
C GLY A 226 37.74 -4.17 -4.62
N THR A 227 37.37 -2.89 -4.68
CA THR A 227 38.29 -1.79 -4.33
C THR A 227 38.04 -1.31 -2.90
N ALA A 228 39.01 -0.66 -2.28
CA ALA A 228 38.84 -0.05 -0.96
C ALA A 228 37.83 1.12 -0.96
N ALA A 229 37.42 1.59 -2.15
CA ALA A 229 36.43 2.64 -2.34
C ALA A 229 35.00 2.10 -2.48
N SER A 230 34.83 0.79 -2.67
CA SER A 230 33.54 0.10 -2.77
C SER A 230 33.67 -1.28 -2.12
N PRO A 231 33.69 -1.37 -0.78
CA PRO A 231 33.68 -2.64 -0.07
C PRO A 231 32.30 -3.31 -0.15
N ASP A 232 32.28 -4.61 0.19
CA ASP A 232 31.03 -5.31 0.45
C ASP A 232 30.34 -4.70 1.67
N ASP A 233 29.01 -4.59 1.65
CA ASP A 233 28.24 -4.02 2.75
C ASP A 233 26.94 -4.80 3.01
N ASP A 234 26.62 -5.00 4.29
CA ASP A 234 25.41 -5.68 4.74
C ASP A 234 24.29 -4.66 4.94
N VAL A 235 23.20 -4.81 4.19
CA VAL A 235 21.99 -4.01 4.37
C VAL A 235 20.97 -4.80 5.19
N SER A 236 20.47 -4.19 6.24
CA SER A 236 19.40 -4.74 7.06
C SER A 236 18.17 -3.82 7.03
N ALA A 237 16.99 -4.41 7.02
CA ALA A 237 15.72 -3.71 7.05
C ALA A 237 14.77 -4.35 8.07
N TYR A 238 14.08 -3.53 8.85
CA TYR A 238 13.03 -4.04 9.74
C TYR A 238 11.91 -3.02 9.92
N VAL A 239 10.74 -3.53 10.29
CA VAL A 239 9.61 -2.72 10.77
C VAL A 239 8.91 -3.44 11.91
N VAL A 240 8.49 -2.68 12.91
CA VAL A 240 7.57 -3.11 13.97
C VAL A 240 6.36 -2.21 13.91
N ALA A 241 5.17 -2.81 13.91
CA ALA A 241 3.92 -2.08 13.79
C ALA A 241 2.88 -2.62 14.78
N GLY A 242 2.03 -1.72 15.23
CA GLY A 242 0.88 -2.07 16.05
C GLY A 242 -0.27 -1.10 15.84
N GLY A 243 -1.47 -1.57 16.11
CA GLY A 243 -2.64 -0.74 15.97
C GLY A 243 -3.90 -1.43 16.50
N GLY A 244 -5.01 -0.74 16.38
CA GLY A 244 -6.31 -1.30 16.78
C GLY A 244 -7.45 -0.33 16.58
N GLY A 245 -8.63 -0.78 16.94
CA GLY A 245 -9.84 0.04 16.87
C GLY A 245 -10.84 -0.33 17.93
N PHE A 246 -11.71 0.61 18.21
CA PHE A 246 -12.80 0.47 19.15
C PHE A 246 -14.11 0.97 18.52
N ASN A 247 -15.17 0.14 18.61
CA ASN A 247 -16.51 0.45 18.15
C ASN A 247 -17.44 0.73 19.34
N PHE A 248 -18.10 1.88 19.34
CA PHE A 248 -19.05 2.27 20.39
C PHE A 248 -20.36 2.75 19.74
N GLY A 249 -21.17 1.77 19.39
CA GLY A 249 -22.43 2.01 18.69
C GLY A 249 -22.20 2.46 17.24
N PRO A 250 -22.70 3.64 16.80
CA PRO A 250 -22.52 4.12 15.44
C PRO A 250 -21.14 4.75 15.20
N ALA A 251 -20.37 5.02 16.26
CA ALA A 251 -19.05 5.64 16.18
C ALA A 251 -17.92 4.61 16.30
N TYR A 252 -16.76 4.93 15.76
CA TYR A 252 -15.53 4.16 15.92
C TYR A 252 -14.31 5.06 15.93
N ILE A 253 -13.26 4.55 16.54
CA ILE A 253 -11.90 5.07 16.43
C ILE A 253 -10.96 3.95 16.02
N LYS A 254 -9.94 4.29 15.23
CA LYS A 254 -8.85 3.39 14.88
C LYS A 254 -7.54 4.16 14.94
N ALA A 255 -6.47 3.48 15.31
CA ALA A 255 -5.13 4.07 15.27
C ALA A 255 -4.08 3.01 15.01
N ASN A 256 -2.99 3.37 14.36
CA ASN A 256 -1.79 2.57 14.27
C ASN A 256 -0.55 3.44 14.46
N GLY A 257 0.57 2.76 14.77
CA GLY A 257 1.90 3.31 14.75
C GLY A 257 2.89 2.25 14.30
N TRP A 258 3.97 2.68 13.69
CA TRP A 258 5.06 1.83 13.26
C TRP A 258 6.40 2.57 13.39
N MET A 259 7.47 1.81 13.48
CA MET A 259 8.85 2.28 13.42
C MET A 259 9.69 1.21 12.73
N GLY A 260 10.74 1.65 12.04
CA GLY A 260 11.61 0.74 11.34
C GLY A 260 12.82 1.41 10.73
N MET A 261 13.63 0.63 10.05
CA MET A 261 14.84 1.03 9.37
C MET A 261 14.83 0.45 7.97
N ASN A 262 15.16 1.25 6.96
CA ASN A 262 15.18 0.85 5.54
C ASN A 262 13.88 0.17 5.09
N VAL A 263 12.73 0.68 5.52
CA VAL A 263 11.45 -0.02 5.43
C VAL A 263 10.95 -0.22 3.99
N SER A 264 11.41 0.59 3.04
CA SER A 264 11.13 0.41 1.61
C SER A 264 11.69 -0.89 1.05
N GLU A 265 12.81 -1.39 1.59
CA GLU A 265 13.42 -2.65 1.22
C GLU A 265 12.51 -3.85 1.52
N LEU A 266 11.64 -3.74 2.52
CA LEU A 266 10.61 -4.69 2.87
C LEU A 266 9.39 -4.60 1.92
N GLY A 267 9.34 -3.59 1.06
CA GLY A 267 8.19 -3.24 0.24
C GLY A 267 7.13 -2.44 0.98
N MET A 268 7.51 -1.76 2.07
CA MET A 268 6.63 -0.83 2.75
C MET A 268 6.41 0.41 1.87
N PHE A 269 5.19 0.85 1.84
CA PHE A 269 4.80 2.04 1.11
C PHE A 269 4.75 3.21 2.08
N THR A 270 5.61 4.18 1.88
CA THR A 270 5.74 5.39 2.68
C THR A 270 5.56 6.59 1.77
N ASN A 271 4.97 7.64 2.24
CA ASN A 271 4.85 8.98 1.63
C ASN A 271 4.84 9.04 0.09
N GLY A 272 4.24 8.08 -0.56
CA GLY A 272 4.11 8.05 -2.01
C GLY A 272 5.32 7.63 -2.81
N LEU A 273 6.47 7.48 -2.18
CA LEU A 273 7.71 7.08 -2.84
C LEU A 273 8.37 5.93 -2.07
N PHE A 274 8.83 4.91 -2.82
CA PHE A 274 9.64 3.82 -2.25
C PHE A 274 11.09 4.25 -1.94
N TYR A 275 11.42 5.53 -2.08
CA TYR A 275 12.81 5.98 -2.09
C TYR A 275 13.24 6.71 -0.81
N ASP A 276 12.32 7.33 -0.10
CA ASP A 276 12.65 8.19 1.04
C ASP A 276 13.07 7.38 2.27
N SER A 277 12.75 6.11 2.32
CA SER A 277 13.10 5.17 3.39
C SER A 277 14.03 4.04 2.91
N THR A 278 14.87 4.29 1.90
CA THR A 278 15.89 3.37 1.40
C THR A 278 17.26 3.67 2.01
N PRO A 279 18.17 2.67 2.11
CA PRO A 279 19.55 2.92 2.47
C PRO A 279 20.22 3.87 1.48
N THR A 280 20.89 4.89 1.98
CA THR A 280 21.54 5.90 1.15
C THR A 280 22.97 5.51 0.82
N PRO A 281 23.38 5.39 -0.46
CA PRO A 281 24.75 5.09 -0.83
C PRO A 281 25.67 6.27 -0.52
N THR A 282 26.83 6.01 0.07
CA THR A 282 27.86 7.02 0.32
C THR A 282 28.96 6.97 -0.73
N ASN A 283 29.75 8.04 -0.85
CA ASN A 283 30.89 8.12 -1.77
C ASN A 283 32.01 7.09 -1.47
N GLY A 284 31.89 6.32 -0.39
CA GLY A 284 32.84 5.27 0.01
C GLY A 284 32.29 3.86 -0.21
N GLY A 285 31.17 3.69 -0.94
CA GLY A 285 30.59 2.38 -1.23
C GLY A 285 29.81 1.75 -0.07
N ASN A 286 29.78 2.35 1.10
CA ASN A 286 28.96 1.92 2.22
C ASN A 286 27.55 2.51 2.08
N TYR A 287 26.56 1.78 2.56
CA TYR A 287 25.20 2.26 2.69
C TYR A 287 24.97 2.85 4.09
N LYS A 288 24.14 3.89 4.17
CA LYS A 288 23.68 4.49 5.41
C LYS A 288 22.23 4.18 5.58
N ASP A 289 21.87 3.78 6.79
CA ASP A 289 20.51 3.43 7.12
C ASP A 289 19.61 4.67 7.14
N THR A 290 18.31 4.44 6.95
CA THR A 290 17.28 5.44 7.10
C THR A 290 16.30 4.95 8.16
N ASP A 291 16.26 5.61 9.30
CA ASP A 291 15.27 5.36 10.33
C ASP A 291 13.94 6.00 9.95
N SER A 292 12.84 5.32 10.25
CA SER A 292 11.52 5.76 9.86
C SER A 292 10.48 5.50 10.94
N PHE A 293 9.50 6.38 11.03
CA PHE A 293 8.42 6.30 12.00
C PHE A 293 7.12 6.84 11.40
N GLY A 294 5.97 6.25 11.75
CA GLY A 294 4.69 6.77 11.32
C GLY A 294 3.55 6.45 12.28
N VAL A 295 2.56 7.33 12.30
CA VAL A 295 1.33 7.20 13.10
C VAL A 295 0.10 7.62 12.30
N LEU A 296 -1.01 6.96 12.54
CA LEU A 296 -2.30 7.23 11.92
C LEU A 296 -3.41 7.17 12.97
N GLY A 297 -4.30 8.16 12.96
CA GLY A 297 -5.52 8.19 13.73
C GLY A 297 -6.75 8.41 12.86
N VAL A 298 -7.83 7.66 13.11
CA VAL A 298 -9.08 7.71 12.33
C VAL A 298 -10.27 7.72 13.27
N VAL A 299 -11.24 8.55 12.97
CA VAL A 299 -12.55 8.57 13.65
C VAL A 299 -13.67 8.51 12.62
N GLY A 300 -14.74 7.79 12.95
CA GLY A 300 -15.87 7.69 12.05
C GLY A 300 -17.20 7.60 12.79
N PHE A 301 -18.27 7.98 12.07
CA PHE A 301 -19.64 7.92 12.56
C PHE A 301 -20.61 7.51 11.47
N ARG A 302 -21.44 6.52 11.75
CA ARG A 302 -22.49 6.03 10.85
C ARG A 302 -23.84 6.62 11.28
N PHE A 303 -24.40 7.49 10.46
CA PHE A 303 -25.72 8.09 10.70
C PHE A 303 -26.85 7.12 10.39
N THR A 304 -26.72 6.40 9.29
CA THR A 304 -27.66 5.37 8.80
C THR A 304 -26.88 4.26 8.11
N ASP A 305 -27.56 3.24 7.64
CA ASP A 305 -26.92 2.19 6.79
C ASP A 305 -26.41 2.72 5.44
N GLN A 306 -26.88 3.89 5.02
CA GLN A 306 -26.49 4.52 3.75
C GLN A 306 -25.52 5.70 3.91
N MET A 307 -25.36 6.25 5.11
CA MET A 307 -24.62 7.50 5.34
C MET A 307 -23.64 7.37 6.49
N ALA A 308 -22.39 7.66 6.22
CA ALA A 308 -21.33 7.72 7.21
C ALA A 308 -20.35 8.87 6.93
N VAL A 309 -19.66 9.32 7.96
CA VAL A 309 -18.51 10.20 7.85
C VAL A 309 -17.28 9.53 8.45
N GLU A 310 -16.13 9.81 7.90
CA GLU A 310 -14.84 9.44 8.48
C GLU A 310 -13.86 10.57 8.27
N GLY A 311 -12.96 10.77 9.22
CA GLY A 311 -11.82 11.65 9.11
C GLY A 311 -10.61 11.03 9.75
N GLY A 312 -9.44 11.41 9.26
CA GLY A 312 -8.17 10.88 9.76
C GLY A 312 -7.05 11.90 9.68
N VAL A 313 -6.01 11.62 10.45
CA VAL A 313 -4.74 12.33 10.47
C VAL A 313 -3.62 11.31 10.47
N GLY A 314 -2.62 11.54 9.64
CA GLY A 314 -1.41 10.74 9.57
C GLY A 314 -0.18 11.61 9.60
N TYR A 315 0.91 11.05 10.10
CA TYR A 315 2.23 11.63 10.13
C TYR A 315 3.26 10.54 9.93
N GLU A 316 4.30 10.82 9.15
CA GLU A 316 5.46 9.96 9.04
C GLU A 316 6.72 10.78 8.83
N THR A 317 7.86 10.19 9.17
CA THR A 317 9.18 10.78 9.03
C THR A 317 10.20 9.74 8.65
N HIS A 318 11.22 10.18 7.91
CA HIS A 318 12.36 9.41 7.44
C HIS A 318 13.64 10.20 7.72
N ASP A 319 14.53 9.64 8.52
CA ASP A 319 15.79 10.25 8.96
C ASP A 319 16.98 9.45 8.39
N PRO A 320 17.58 9.88 7.27
CA PRO A 320 18.74 9.22 6.69
C PRO A 320 20.02 9.55 7.48
N ASP A 321 20.77 8.52 7.90
CA ASP A 321 22.08 8.65 8.55
C ASP A 321 23.20 9.22 7.64
N ALA A 322 22.85 9.73 6.47
CA ALA A 322 23.77 10.27 5.49
C ALA A 322 24.24 11.68 5.88
N ALA A 323 25.54 11.94 5.78
CA ALA A 323 26.09 13.25 6.14
C ALA A 323 25.54 14.39 5.28
N GLY A 324 24.81 15.30 5.90
CA GLY A 324 24.17 16.46 5.25
C GLY A 324 22.76 16.18 4.73
N ALA A 325 22.22 15.00 5.01
CA ALA A 325 20.80 14.76 4.88
C ALA A 325 20.05 15.34 6.09
N GLU A 326 18.83 15.76 5.88
CA GLU A 326 17.89 16.19 6.89
C GLU A 326 16.70 15.21 6.94
N GLU A 327 15.85 15.34 7.93
CA GLU A 327 14.68 14.50 8.12
C GLU A 327 13.62 14.87 7.07
N ASP A 328 13.02 13.87 6.42
CA ASP A 328 11.90 14.01 5.49
C ASP A 328 10.60 13.71 6.24
N GLU A 329 9.68 14.65 6.26
CA GLU A 329 8.47 14.58 7.05
C GLU A 329 7.22 14.76 6.17
N THR A 330 6.16 14.06 6.50
CA THR A 330 4.84 14.27 5.86
C THR A 330 3.73 14.22 6.87
N MET A 331 2.79 15.16 6.75
CA MET A 331 1.55 15.19 7.51
C MET A 331 0.35 15.24 6.56
N ALA A 332 -0.68 14.45 6.84
CA ALA A 332 -1.89 14.41 6.03
C ALA A 332 -3.16 14.43 6.87
N PHE A 333 -4.18 15.11 6.36
CA PHE A 333 -5.52 15.17 6.95
C PHE A 333 -6.56 14.89 5.87
N TYR A 334 -7.63 14.19 6.23
CA TYR A 334 -8.78 14.05 5.35
C TYR A 334 -10.10 13.99 6.13
N ALA A 335 -11.17 14.29 5.41
CA ALA A 335 -12.53 13.98 5.85
C ALA A 335 -13.40 13.64 4.65
N HIS A 336 -14.16 12.56 4.76
CA HIS A 336 -15.09 12.15 3.72
C HIS A 336 -16.48 11.84 4.24
N PHE A 337 -17.45 11.94 3.33
CA PHE A 337 -18.82 11.51 3.53
C PHE A 337 -19.11 10.33 2.59
N ASN A 338 -19.42 9.18 3.13
CA ASN A 338 -19.79 8.01 2.34
C ASN A 338 -21.31 7.97 2.19
N TYR A 339 -21.79 8.03 0.94
CA TYR A 339 -23.20 7.87 0.58
C TYR A 339 -23.41 6.65 -0.30
N THR A 340 -24.11 5.64 0.22
CA THR A 340 -24.55 4.46 -0.53
C THR A 340 -25.89 4.77 -1.21
N ALA A 341 -25.84 5.19 -2.47
CA ALA A 341 -27.04 5.60 -3.23
C ALA A 341 -27.95 4.42 -3.56
N ALA A 342 -27.38 3.24 -3.77
CA ALA A 342 -28.09 1.96 -3.98
C ALA A 342 -27.15 0.81 -3.59
N PRO A 343 -27.63 -0.43 -3.42
CA PRO A 343 -26.76 -1.59 -3.25
C PRO A 343 -25.69 -1.66 -4.34
N GLY A 344 -24.42 -1.61 -3.95
CA GLY A 344 -23.28 -1.60 -4.86
C GLY A 344 -22.96 -0.24 -5.48
N VAL A 345 -23.68 0.86 -5.16
CA VAL A 345 -23.41 2.20 -5.71
C VAL A 345 -23.03 3.15 -4.59
N SER A 346 -21.81 3.66 -4.62
CA SER A 346 -21.29 4.62 -3.63
C SER A 346 -20.80 5.91 -4.28
N ILE A 347 -21.06 7.03 -3.61
CA ILE A 347 -20.57 8.37 -3.95
C ILE A 347 -19.91 8.93 -2.71
N ILE A 348 -18.62 9.23 -2.81
CA ILE A 348 -17.81 9.55 -1.64
C ILE A 348 -17.05 10.87 -1.88
N PRO A 349 -17.65 12.03 -1.57
CA PRO A 349 -16.91 13.29 -1.52
C PRO A 349 -15.92 13.30 -0.36
N GLU A 350 -14.73 13.82 -0.62
CA GLU A 350 -13.62 13.92 0.33
C GLU A 350 -12.92 15.27 0.16
N ILE A 351 -12.51 15.84 1.27
CA ILE A 351 -11.56 16.94 1.34
C ILE A 351 -10.32 16.49 2.08
N GLY A 352 -9.16 17.02 1.71
CA GLY A 352 -7.92 16.72 2.41
C GLY A 352 -6.85 17.77 2.19
N TYR A 353 -5.83 17.64 3.01
CA TYR A 353 -4.63 18.45 2.98
C TYR A 353 -3.44 17.55 3.27
N ILE A 354 -2.38 17.70 2.51
CA ILE A 354 -1.13 16.99 2.67
C ILE A 354 -0.02 18.02 2.64
N ASP A 355 0.80 18.02 3.67
CA ASP A 355 1.97 18.84 3.86
C ASP A 355 3.18 17.91 3.79
N TYR A 356 4.00 18.06 2.77
CA TYR A 356 5.21 17.27 2.57
C TYR A 356 6.42 17.85 3.31
N GLN A 357 6.22 18.97 4.01
CA GLN A 357 7.21 19.67 4.81
C GLN A 357 8.56 19.82 4.09
N ASP A 358 9.68 19.59 4.80
CA ASP A 358 11.01 19.62 4.20
C ASP A 358 11.41 18.22 3.72
N ASP A 359 12.06 18.14 2.57
CA ASP A 359 12.64 16.90 2.05
C ASP A 359 14.01 16.60 2.72
N ALA A 360 14.59 15.44 2.43
CA ALA A 360 15.90 15.03 2.98
C ALA A 360 17.07 15.96 2.61
N THR A 361 16.85 17.01 1.85
CA THR A 361 17.84 18.07 1.57
C THR A 361 17.58 19.36 2.37
N GLY A 362 16.55 19.39 3.22
CA GLY A 362 16.11 20.58 3.96
C GLY A 362 15.42 21.60 3.06
N THR A 363 14.81 21.14 1.98
CA THR A 363 14.07 21.99 1.04
C THR A 363 12.58 21.74 1.21
N ASP A 364 11.79 22.82 1.31
CA ASP A 364 10.33 22.74 1.36
C ASP A 364 9.78 21.94 0.15
N ALA A 365 9.19 20.79 0.43
CA ALA A 365 8.66 19.87 -0.56
C ALA A 365 7.23 20.20 -1.00
N GLY A 366 6.63 21.20 -0.38
CA GLY A 366 5.32 21.76 -0.77
C GLY A 366 4.12 21.08 -0.12
N GLU A 367 2.95 21.55 -0.52
CA GLU A 367 1.68 21.11 0.06
C GLU A 367 0.60 20.86 -0.99
N ARG A 368 -0.41 20.08 -0.64
CA ARG A 368 -1.59 19.82 -1.47
C ARG A 368 -2.86 20.02 -0.67
N THR A 369 -3.74 20.84 -1.18
CA THR A 369 -5.15 20.88 -0.75
C THR A 369 -6.02 20.27 -1.84
N TYR A 370 -6.97 19.40 -1.48
CA TYR A 370 -7.84 18.79 -2.48
C TYR A 370 -9.29 18.69 -2.03
N PHE A 371 -10.17 18.69 -3.04
CA PHE A 371 -11.55 18.23 -2.95
C PHE A 371 -11.78 17.21 -4.05
N SER A 372 -12.15 16.01 -3.68
CA SER A 372 -12.41 14.93 -4.64
C SER A 372 -13.75 14.24 -4.40
N VAL A 373 -14.26 13.57 -5.42
CA VAL A 373 -15.43 12.71 -5.32
C VAL A 373 -15.12 11.38 -5.99
N LYS A 374 -15.21 10.31 -5.23
CA LYS A 374 -15.12 8.96 -5.76
C LYS A 374 -16.50 8.44 -6.13
N TRP A 375 -16.60 7.90 -7.33
CA TRP A 375 -17.77 7.25 -7.88
C TRP A 375 -17.49 5.77 -8.04
N GLN A 376 -18.26 4.91 -7.37
CA GLN A 376 -18.02 3.48 -7.37
C GLN A 376 -19.28 2.69 -7.66
N ILE A 377 -19.15 1.68 -8.54
CA ILE A 377 -20.20 0.68 -8.79
C ILE A 377 -19.54 -0.71 -8.65
N ASP A 378 -20.05 -1.47 -7.68
CA ASP A 378 -19.68 -2.87 -7.45
C ASP A 378 -20.73 -3.80 -8.07
N PHE A 379 -20.31 -4.87 -8.75
CA PHE A 379 -21.18 -5.81 -9.45
C PHE A 379 -20.66 -7.24 -9.42
#